data_7ec1fa9479ef1a7a26fcdead6be1a95f
#
_entry.id   7ec1fa9479ef1a7a26fcdead6be1a95f
#
_cell.length_a   1.000
_cell.length_b   1.000
_cell.length_c   1.000
_cell.angle_alpha   90.00
_cell.angle_beta   90.00
_cell.angle_gamma   90.00
#
_symmetry.space_group_name_H-M   'P 1'
#
loop_
_entity.id
_entity.type
_entity.pdbx_description
1 polymer ?
#
loop_
_entity_poly.entity_id
_entity_poly.type
_entity_poly.pdbx_seq_one_letter_code
_entity_poly.pdbx_strand_id
1 'polypeptide(L)'
;KREQVGELFEKEMGTEKGNFDPTYLTHAARKNLRHLFLNAEAAMTGANFAVASTGDIVVCTNEGNADMGTSYPKLNIAAFGMEKIVPDRDSLGVFTRLLARSARGSRSLPTLLTIVNRKKEVSFISS
;
A
#
# COMPACT_ATOMS: atom_id res chain seq x y z
N LYS A 1 -12.70 -2.06 21.51
CA LYS A 1 -12.24 -1.87 20.10
C LYS A 1 -13.02 -2.71 19.09
N ARG A 2 -13.24 -4.03 19.30
CA ARG A 2 -13.98 -4.88 18.33
C ARG A 2 -15.44 -4.47 18.21
N GLU A 3 -16.12 -4.27 19.35
CA GLU A 3 -17.50 -3.81 19.42
C GLU A 3 -17.68 -2.47 18.71
N GLN A 4 -16.82 -1.50 18.96
CA GLN A 4 -16.86 -0.18 18.31
C GLN A 4 -16.69 -0.26 16.78
N VAL A 5 -15.84 -1.18 16.29
CA VAL A 5 -15.69 -1.43 14.85
C VAL A 5 -16.94 -2.09 14.28
N GLY A 6 -17.49 -3.08 15.02
CA GLY A 6 -18.72 -3.75 14.60
C GLY A 6 -19.91 -2.79 14.52
N GLU A 7 -20.14 -1.97 15.53
CA GLU A 7 -21.19 -0.94 15.54
C GLU A 7 -21.05 0.05 14.39
N LEU A 8 -19.80 0.46 14.08
CA LEU A 8 -19.54 1.32 12.93
C LEU A 8 -19.90 0.63 11.61
N PHE A 9 -19.54 -0.64 11.46
CA PHE A 9 -19.84 -1.42 10.26
C PHE A 9 -21.34 -1.70 10.10
N GLU A 10 -22.05 -1.93 11.20
CA GLU A 10 -23.52 -2.01 11.20
C GLU A 10 -24.14 -0.75 10.63
N LYS A 11 -23.65 0.41 11.08
CA LYS A 11 -24.17 1.72 10.68
C LYS A 11 -23.82 2.06 9.23
N GLU A 12 -22.56 1.87 8.84
CA GLU A 12 -22.04 2.38 7.55
C GLU A 12 -22.15 1.35 6.40
N MET A 13 -22.11 0.05 6.73
CA MET A 13 -22.07 -1.04 5.74
C MET A 13 -23.28 -1.99 5.83
N GLY A 14 -24.15 -1.80 6.83
CA GLY A 14 -25.33 -2.66 7.02
C GLY A 14 -24.99 -4.10 7.36
N THR A 15 -23.93 -4.35 8.12
CA THR A 15 -23.55 -5.68 8.57
C THR A 15 -24.55 -6.21 9.62
N GLU A 16 -24.53 -7.51 9.88
CA GLU A 16 -25.40 -8.16 10.87
C GLU A 16 -25.15 -7.58 12.27
N LYS A 17 -26.25 -7.23 12.94
CA LYS A 17 -26.20 -6.69 14.33
C LYS A 17 -25.61 -7.70 15.29
N GLY A 18 -24.62 -7.25 16.08
CA GLY A 18 -23.97 -8.06 17.09
C GLY A 18 -22.95 -9.07 16.57
N ASN A 19 -22.69 -9.13 15.28
CA ASN A 19 -21.66 -9.98 14.72
C ASN A 19 -20.30 -9.25 14.68
N PHE A 20 -19.52 -9.44 15.71
CA PHE A 20 -18.20 -8.80 15.89
C PHE A 20 -17.04 -9.75 15.57
N ASP A 21 -17.30 -10.82 14.79
CA ASP A 21 -16.25 -11.71 14.32
C ASP A 21 -15.27 -10.97 13.39
N PRO A 22 -13.96 -10.94 13.69
CA PRO A 22 -12.98 -10.23 12.88
C PRO A 22 -12.93 -10.68 11.42
N THR A 23 -13.13 -11.97 11.16
CA THR A 23 -13.11 -12.53 9.81
C THR A 23 -14.31 -12.04 9.02
N TYR A 24 -15.50 -12.08 9.63
CA TYR A 24 -16.72 -11.55 9.03
C TYR A 24 -16.60 -10.06 8.69
N LEU A 25 -16.15 -9.24 9.65
CA LEU A 25 -15.97 -7.81 9.45
C LEU A 25 -14.94 -7.50 8.36
N THR A 26 -13.85 -8.26 8.30
CA THR A 26 -12.84 -8.12 7.24
C THR A 26 -13.42 -8.43 5.86
N HIS A 27 -14.21 -9.49 5.74
CA HIS A 27 -14.90 -9.81 4.48
C HIS A 27 -15.92 -8.76 4.07
N ALA A 28 -16.68 -8.22 5.03
CA ALA A 28 -17.62 -7.13 4.79
C ALA A 28 -16.91 -5.87 4.27
N ALA A 29 -15.83 -5.46 4.93
CA ALA A 29 -14.98 -4.35 4.49
C ALA A 29 -14.45 -4.58 3.08
N ARG A 30 -13.88 -5.75 2.83
CA ARG A 30 -13.34 -6.12 1.51
C ARG A 30 -14.38 -6.02 0.40
N LYS A 31 -15.59 -6.54 0.64
CA LYS A 31 -16.69 -6.49 -0.31
C LYS A 31 -17.12 -5.05 -0.60
N ASN A 32 -17.25 -4.23 0.43
CA ASN A 32 -17.65 -2.84 0.29
C ASN A 32 -16.59 -1.96 -0.36
N LEU A 33 -15.31 -2.16 -0.03
CA LEU A 33 -14.23 -1.32 -0.56
C LEU A 33 -13.81 -1.72 -1.98
N ARG A 34 -14.03 -2.97 -2.38
CA ARG A 34 -13.55 -3.47 -3.67
C ARG A 34 -14.02 -2.63 -4.87
N HIS A 35 -15.29 -2.27 -4.91
CA HIS A 35 -15.83 -1.48 -6.01
C HIS A 35 -15.26 -0.06 -6.03
N LEU A 36 -14.95 0.53 -4.87
CA LEU A 36 -14.32 1.83 -4.77
C LEU A 36 -12.91 1.80 -5.36
N PHE A 37 -12.11 0.77 -5.03
CA PHE A 37 -10.78 0.58 -5.60
C PHE A 37 -10.81 0.36 -7.12
N LEU A 38 -11.76 -0.44 -7.61
CA LEU A 38 -11.87 -0.73 -9.04
C LEU A 38 -12.28 0.47 -9.88
N ASN A 39 -13.05 1.40 -9.30
CA ASN A 39 -13.55 2.59 -9.98
C ASN A 39 -12.73 3.86 -9.66
N ALA A 40 -11.69 3.77 -8.84
CA ALA A 40 -10.85 4.91 -8.53
C ALA A 40 -10.06 5.38 -9.77
N GLU A 41 -10.15 6.64 -10.10
CA GLU A 41 -9.39 7.25 -11.20
C GLU A 41 -7.99 7.67 -10.76
N ALA A 42 -7.83 8.02 -9.49
CA ALA A 42 -6.56 8.41 -8.89
C ALA A 42 -6.37 7.71 -7.54
N ALA A 43 -5.11 7.42 -7.21
CA ALA A 43 -4.71 6.95 -5.88
C ALA A 43 -3.56 7.79 -5.34
N MET A 44 -3.55 7.95 -4.01
CA MET A 44 -2.44 8.56 -3.30
C MET A 44 -1.88 7.53 -2.30
N THR A 45 -0.56 7.33 -2.32
CA THR A 45 0.12 6.38 -1.45
C THR A 45 1.41 6.95 -0.89
N GLY A 46 1.83 6.46 0.27
CA GLY A 46 3.20 6.64 0.73
C GLY A 46 4.15 5.67 0.00
N ALA A 47 5.44 5.99 -0.04
CA ALA A 47 6.44 5.08 -0.55
C ALA A 47 7.52 4.79 0.49
N ASN A 48 8.09 3.57 0.40
CA ASN A 48 9.24 3.18 1.22
C ASN A 48 10.54 3.61 0.57
N PHE A 49 10.63 3.53 -0.75
CA PHE A 49 11.78 3.99 -1.53
C PHE A 49 11.35 4.57 -2.87
N ALA A 50 12.18 5.45 -3.41
CA ALA A 50 12.12 5.93 -4.79
C ALA A 50 13.49 5.76 -5.45
N VAL A 51 13.55 5.18 -6.64
CA VAL A 51 14.79 4.90 -7.36
C VAL A 51 15.06 6.03 -8.35
N ALA A 52 16.10 6.84 -8.10
CA ALA A 52 16.39 8.03 -8.88
C ALA A 52 16.68 7.71 -10.36
N SER A 53 17.42 6.62 -10.63
CA SER A 53 17.84 6.26 -12.00
C SER A 53 16.70 5.78 -12.89
N THR A 54 15.58 5.29 -12.31
CA THR A 54 14.49 4.67 -13.08
C THR A 54 13.13 5.33 -12.86
N GLY A 55 12.98 6.12 -11.80
CA GLY A 55 11.69 6.66 -11.38
C GLY A 55 10.77 5.62 -10.74
N ASP A 56 11.30 4.46 -10.35
CA ASP A 56 10.50 3.44 -9.69
C ASP A 56 10.09 3.90 -8.30
N ILE A 57 8.82 3.75 -7.98
CA ILE A 57 8.28 3.93 -6.64
C ILE A 57 8.06 2.57 -6.00
N VAL A 58 8.59 2.38 -4.82
CA VAL A 58 8.60 1.10 -4.12
C VAL A 58 7.76 1.18 -2.87
N VAL A 59 6.74 0.34 -2.81
CA VAL A 59 5.87 0.18 -1.64
C VAL A 59 6.07 -1.22 -1.08
N CYS A 60 6.46 -1.29 0.20
CA CYS A 60 6.60 -2.53 0.93
C CYS A 60 5.33 -2.80 1.73
N THR A 61 4.65 -3.89 1.46
CA THR A 61 3.39 -4.25 2.13
C THR A 61 3.43 -5.71 2.58
N ASN A 62 2.78 -6.00 3.70
CA ASN A 62 2.68 -7.37 4.21
C ASN A 62 1.44 -8.10 3.67
N GLU A 63 0.41 -7.38 3.29
CA GLU A 63 -0.92 -7.92 3.04
C GLU A 63 -1.43 -7.63 1.62
N GLY A 64 -0.59 -7.04 0.78
CA GLY A 64 -0.99 -6.64 -0.57
C GLY A 64 -2.03 -5.49 -0.61
N ASN A 65 -2.21 -4.79 0.52
CA ASN A 65 -3.21 -3.74 0.64
C ASN A 65 -2.95 -2.52 -0.27
N ALA A 66 -1.71 -2.29 -0.66
CA ALA A 66 -1.34 -1.24 -1.59
C ALA A 66 -1.51 -1.64 -3.07
N ASP A 67 -1.59 -2.94 -3.39
CA ASP A 67 -1.58 -3.44 -4.77
C ASP A 67 -2.77 -2.94 -5.59
N MET A 68 -3.97 -3.02 -5.04
CA MET A 68 -5.16 -2.54 -5.74
C MET A 68 -5.12 -1.02 -5.93
N GLY A 69 -4.67 -0.28 -4.90
CA GLY A 69 -4.56 1.17 -4.96
C GLY A 69 -3.53 1.66 -5.98
N THR A 70 -2.47 0.89 -6.23
CA THR A 70 -1.41 1.28 -7.18
C THR A 70 -1.60 0.71 -8.59
N SER A 71 -2.35 -0.38 -8.74
CA SER A 71 -2.48 -1.11 -10.01
C SER A 71 -3.63 -0.62 -10.89
N TYR A 72 -4.78 -0.29 -10.30
CA TYR A 72 -6.00 0.05 -11.04
C TYR A 72 -6.12 1.52 -11.47
N PRO A 73 -5.81 2.52 -10.62
CA PRO A 73 -5.99 3.91 -10.97
C PRO A 73 -5.11 4.35 -12.13
N LYS A 74 -5.63 5.24 -12.96
CA LYS A 74 -4.88 5.83 -14.07
C LYS A 74 -3.78 6.78 -13.60
N LEU A 75 -4.02 7.46 -12.48
CA LEU A 75 -3.09 8.37 -11.83
C LEU A 75 -2.68 7.82 -10.46
N ASN A 76 -1.37 7.73 -10.23
CA ASN A 76 -0.82 7.42 -8.91
C ASN A 76 0.03 8.59 -8.42
N ILE A 77 -0.29 9.06 -7.22
CA ILE A 77 0.45 10.12 -6.52
C ILE A 77 1.19 9.45 -5.37
N ALA A 78 2.52 9.45 -5.42
CA ALA A 78 3.36 8.93 -4.35
C ALA A 78 3.95 10.07 -3.53
N ALA A 79 3.66 10.09 -2.23
CA ALA A 79 4.22 11.06 -1.28
C ALA A 79 5.28 10.38 -0.42
N PHE A 80 6.51 10.93 -0.41
CA PHE A 80 7.62 10.41 0.38
C PHE A 80 8.63 11.49 0.69
N GLY A 81 9.39 11.32 1.79
CA GLY A 81 10.49 12.21 2.12
C GLY A 81 11.73 11.95 1.24
N MET A 82 12.55 12.96 1.05
CA MET A 82 13.79 12.87 0.25
C MET A 82 14.75 11.78 0.73
N GLU A 83 14.71 11.46 2.02
CA GLU A 83 15.52 10.40 2.62
C GLU A 83 15.16 8.98 2.12
N LYS A 84 14.06 8.84 1.38
CA LYS A 84 13.63 7.58 0.76
C LYS A 84 14.21 7.37 -0.64
N ILE A 85 14.92 8.36 -1.17
CA ILE A 85 15.51 8.27 -2.50
C ILE A 85 16.78 7.43 -2.45
N VAL A 86 16.83 6.42 -3.32
CA VAL A 86 18.03 5.59 -3.55
C VAL A 86 18.53 5.79 -4.98
N PRO A 87 19.85 5.73 -5.23
CA PRO A 87 20.37 6.07 -6.55
C PRO A 87 19.95 5.11 -7.64
N ASP A 88 19.95 3.79 -7.35
CA ASP A 88 19.74 2.73 -8.32
C ASP A 88 19.07 1.50 -7.72
N ARG A 89 18.78 0.50 -8.57
CA ARG A 89 18.14 -0.76 -8.15
C ARG A 89 19.05 -1.66 -7.33
N ASP A 90 20.36 -1.57 -7.50
CA ASP A 90 21.33 -2.37 -6.72
C ASP A 90 21.32 -1.89 -5.27
N SER A 91 21.35 -0.58 -5.06
CA SER A 91 21.17 0.05 -3.76
C SER A 91 19.82 -0.32 -3.14
N LEU A 92 18.74 -0.30 -3.92
CA LEU A 92 17.42 -0.75 -3.45
C LEU A 92 17.47 -2.18 -2.95
N GLY A 93 18.17 -3.09 -3.65
CA GLY A 93 18.33 -4.49 -3.24
C GLY A 93 18.98 -4.64 -1.86
N VAL A 94 19.92 -3.77 -1.52
CA VAL A 94 20.55 -3.73 -0.19
C VAL A 94 19.54 -3.22 0.86
N PHE A 95 18.89 -2.09 0.61
CA PHE A 95 17.96 -1.49 1.56
C PHE A 95 16.73 -2.35 1.85
N THR A 96 16.19 -3.04 0.84
CA THR A 96 15.05 -3.95 1.05
C THR A 96 15.40 -5.15 1.92
N ARG A 97 16.63 -5.71 1.78
CA ARG A 97 17.12 -6.76 2.66
C ARG A 97 17.33 -6.27 4.10
N LEU A 98 17.84 -5.05 4.27
CA LEU A 98 18.01 -4.42 5.59
C LEU A 98 16.65 -4.17 6.24
N LEU A 99 15.67 -3.70 5.48
CA LEU A 99 14.31 -3.47 5.97
C LEU A 99 13.67 -4.77 6.47
N ALA A 100 13.77 -5.85 5.68
CA ALA A 100 13.23 -7.15 6.07
C ALA A 100 13.89 -7.70 7.34
N ARG A 101 15.21 -7.57 7.45
CA ARG A 101 15.95 -8.00 8.62
C ARG A 101 15.65 -7.19 9.87
N SER A 102 15.52 -5.87 9.73
CA SER A 102 15.18 -4.96 10.82
C SER A 102 13.77 -5.20 11.35
N ALA A 103 12.82 -5.44 10.46
CA ALA A 103 11.41 -5.60 10.83
C ALA A 103 11.10 -6.95 11.51
N ARG A 104 11.78 -8.03 11.12
CA ARG A 104 11.42 -9.40 11.56
C ARG A 104 12.59 -10.26 12.01
N GLY A 105 13.83 -9.78 11.98
CA GLY A 105 15.02 -10.62 12.23
C GLY A 105 15.25 -11.74 11.20
N SER A 106 14.47 -11.78 10.12
CA SER A 106 14.50 -12.81 9.08
C SER A 106 15.40 -12.42 7.91
N ARG A 107 16.04 -13.41 7.30
CA ARG A 107 16.82 -13.21 6.06
C ARG A 107 15.96 -13.21 4.79
N SER A 108 14.72 -13.66 4.86
CA SER A 108 13.80 -13.71 3.72
C SER A 108 12.83 -12.54 3.77
N LEU A 109 12.56 -11.97 2.62
CA LEU A 109 11.50 -10.98 2.39
C LEU A 109 10.13 -11.71 2.39
N PRO A 110 9.35 -11.66 3.46
CA PRO A 110 7.94 -12.06 3.39
C PRO A 110 7.05 -10.87 3.02
N THR A 111 7.66 -9.81 2.54
CA THR A 111 7.04 -8.55 2.23
C THR A 111 6.83 -8.50 0.73
N LEU A 112 5.60 -8.34 0.31
CA LEU A 112 5.29 -8.09 -1.09
C LEU A 112 5.90 -6.74 -1.48
N LEU A 113 6.77 -6.76 -2.47
CA LEU A 113 7.41 -5.57 -3.01
C LEU A 113 6.63 -5.15 -4.25
N THR A 114 5.83 -4.12 -4.13
CA THR A 114 5.15 -3.55 -5.29
C THR A 114 6.02 -2.45 -5.87
N ILE A 115 6.53 -2.66 -7.07
CA ILE A 115 7.27 -1.65 -7.83
C ILE A 115 6.32 -1.03 -8.84
N VAL A 116 5.99 0.23 -8.65
CA VAL A 116 5.19 1.00 -9.61
C VAL A 116 6.15 1.72 -10.54
N ASN A 117 6.38 1.13 -11.71
CA ASN A 117 7.07 1.81 -12.80
C ASN A 117 6.08 2.02 -13.94
N ARG A 118 5.54 3.21 -14.05
CA ARG A 118 4.80 3.60 -15.25
C ARG A 118 5.72 4.47 -16.10
N LYS A 119 6.05 4.01 -17.29
CA LYS A 119 6.79 4.74 -18.33
C LYS A 119 6.09 6.02 -18.84
N LYS A 120 5.32 6.72 -18.01
CA LYS A 120 4.66 7.98 -18.36
C LYS A 120 4.96 9.02 -17.28
N GLU A 121 5.66 10.05 -17.73
CA GLU A 121 5.90 11.35 -17.10
C GLU A 121 5.77 11.41 -15.58
N VAL A 122 6.90 11.27 -14.90
CA VAL A 122 7.01 11.57 -13.47
C VAL A 122 7.24 13.07 -13.35
N SER A 123 6.25 13.82 -12.92
CA SER A 123 6.45 15.22 -12.52
C SER A 123 6.77 15.26 -11.03
N PHE A 124 7.92 15.81 -10.69
CA PHE A 124 8.30 16.09 -9.30
C PHE A 124 7.81 17.49 -8.95
N ILE A 125 7.00 17.59 -7.90
CA ILE A 125 6.66 18.86 -7.27
C ILE A 125 7.53 18.95 -6.02
N SER A 126 8.54 19.82 -6.04
CA SER A 126 9.32 20.17 -4.85
C SER A 126 8.65 21.34 -4.16
N SER A 127 8.34 21.20 -2.89
CA SER A 127 7.99 22.34 -2.00
C SER A 127 9.23 22.90 -1.33
#